data_1905fb7d98d8e59b2f43816788617192
#
_entry.id   1905fb7d98d8e59b2f43816788617192
#
_cell.length_a   1.000
_cell.length_b   1.000
_cell.length_c   1.000
_cell.angle_alpha   90.00
_cell.angle_beta   90.00
_cell.angle_gamma   90.00
#
_symmetry.space_group_name_H-M   'P 1'
#
loop_
_entity.id
_entity.type
_entity.pdbx_description
1 polymer ?
#
loop_
_entity_poly.entity_id
_entity_poly.type
_entity_poly.pdbx_seq_one_letter_code
_entity_poly.pdbx_strand_id
1 'polypeptide(L)'
;CIDTGMKREKARAEQAFELAEQGKTVCVISSGDAGIYGMAPLVYEMKRERGSRVEIEVLPGISAFQKAASLLGAPIGHDFCVISLSDLMTPWDRIEKRIHAAATADFVTAVYNPKSEGRHCHRYSYKQI
;
A
#
# COMPACT_ATOMS: atom_id res chain seq x y z
N CYS A 1 -21.79 4.36 9.15
CA CYS A 1 -20.75 3.80 8.33
C CYS A 1 -21.03 4.13 6.86
N ILE A 2 -20.03 4.61 6.14
CA ILE A 2 -20.14 4.95 4.71
C ILE A 2 -19.28 3.95 3.95
N ASP A 3 -19.88 3.16 3.08
CA ASP A 3 -19.18 2.26 2.18
C ASP A 3 -19.16 2.86 0.77
N THR A 4 -17.97 2.98 0.20
CA THR A 4 -17.77 3.57 -1.14
C THR A 4 -17.42 2.55 -2.21
N GLY A 5 -17.34 1.27 -1.85
CA GLY A 5 -16.94 0.19 -2.75
C GLY A 5 -15.44 0.21 -3.08
N MET A 6 -15.03 -0.74 -3.91
CA MET A 6 -13.63 -0.88 -4.38
C MET A 6 -13.29 0.12 -5.50
N LYS A 7 -11.99 0.46 -5.62
CA LYS A 7 -11.44 1.39 -6.64
C LYS A 7 -11.97 2.83 -6.53
N ARG A 8 -12.38 3.24 -5.33
CA ARG A 8 -12.86 4.60 -5.02
C ARG A 8 -12.09 5.23 -3.87
N GLU A 9 -10.81 4.89 -3.77
CA GLU A 9 -9.95 5.33 -2.67
C GLU A 9 -9.89 6.87 -2.59
N LYS A 10 -9.76 7.54 -3.75
CA LYS A 10 -9.71 9.01 -3.81
C LYS A 10 -11.02 9.64 -3.33
N ALA A 11 -12.15 9.17 -3.83
CA ALA A 11 -13.48 9.68 -3.42
C ALA A 11 -13.74 9.44 -1.92
N ARG A 12 -13.27 8.31 -1.38
CA ARG A 12 -13.35 8.01 0.05
C ARG A 12 -12.55 9.00 0.89
N ALA A 13 -11.34 9.31 0.48
CA ALA A 13 -10.49 10.27 1.15
C ALA A 13 -11.08 11.69 1.05
N GLU A 14 -11.61 12.10 -0.11
CA GLU A 14 -12.33 13.36 -0.30
C GLU A 14 -13.48 13.51 0.69
N GLN A 15 -14.35 12.52 0.75
CA GLN A 15 -15.50 12.53 1.66
C GLN A 15 -15.08 12.56 3.13
N ALA A 16 -13.97 11.88 3.48
CA ALA A 16 -13.42 11.93 4.83
C ALA A 16 -12.99 13.35 5.21
N PHE A 17 -12.30 14.07 4.31
CA PHE A 17 -11.93 15.46 4.52
C PHE A 17 -13.13 16.39 4.64
N GLU A 18 -14.13 16.26 3.77
CA GLU A 18 -15.35 17.07 3.83
C GLU A 18 -16.06 16.96 5.19
N LEU A 19 -16.12 15.77 5.73
CA LEU A 19 -16.72 15.53 7.03
C LEU A 19 -15.85 16.04 8.18
N ALA A 20 -14.54 15.87 8.10
CA ALA A 20 -13.60 16.33 9.14
C ALA A 20 -13.53 17.87 9.18
N GLU A 21 -13.56 18.53 8.03
CA GLU A 21 -13.58 19.99 7.92
C GLU A 21 -14.89 20.61 8.46
N GLN A 22 -15.97 19.81 8.56
CA GLN A 22 -17.20 20.16 9.28
C GLN A 22 -17.11 19.95 10.80
N GLY A 23 -15.94 19.62 11.34
CA GLY A 23 -15.71 19.38 12.76
C GLY A 23 -16.10 17.99 13.26
N LYS A 24 -16.30 17.02 12.35
CA LYS A 24 -16.60 15.63 12.75
C LYS A 24 -15.31 14.83 12.93
N THR A 25 -15.33 13.93 13.91
CA THR A 25 -14.29 12.89 14.02
C THR A 25 -14.57 11.80 13.00
N VAL A 26 -13.62 11.58 12.08
CA VAL A 26 -13.76 10.65 10.97
C VAL A 26 -12.70 9.56 11.07
N CYS A 27 -13.10 8.32 10.95
CA CYS A 27 -12.20 7.17 10.89
C CYS A 27 -12.25 6.54 9.50
N VAL A 28 -11.09 6.48 8.83
CA VAL A 28 -10.93 5.73 7.56
C VAL A 28 -10.38 4.36 7.89
N ILE A 29 -11.18 3.32 7.64
CA ILE A 29 -10.82 1.94 7.93
C ILE A 29 -10.16 1.31 6.71
N SER A 30 -9.03 0.67 6.92
CA SER A 30 -8.25 -0.06 5.92
C SER A 30 -7.90 -1.45 6.44
N SER A 31 -7.77 -2.45 5.58
CA SER A 31 -7.28 -3.76 5.97
C SER A 31 -5.76 -3.75 6.12
N GLY A 32 -5.23 -4.51 7.07
CA GLY A 32 -3.81 -4.56 7.35
C GLY A 32 -3.29 -3.28 8.01
N ASP A 33 -2.13 -2.80 7.57
CA ASP A 33 -1.56 -1.53 8.01
C ASP A 33 -1.90 -0.41 7.03
N ALA A 34 -2.39 0.72 7.54
CA ALA A 34 -2.81 1.84 6.71
C ALA A 34 -1.65 2.52 5.95
N GLY A 35 -0.42 2.40 6.44
CA GLY A 35 0.80 2.97 5.84
C GLY A 35 1.48 2.05 4.82
N ILE A 36 1.18 0.73 4.86
CA ILE A 36 1.81 -0.25 3.97
C ILE A 36 0.86 -0.61 2.82
N TYR A 37 0.99 0.08 1.70
CA TYR A 37 0.10 -0.01 0.53
C TYR A 37 -1.39 0.21 0.86
N GLY A 38 -1.66 0.91 1.98
CA GLY A 38 -2.98 1.27 2.44
C GLY A 38 -3.37 2.71 2.10
N MET A 39 -4.37 3.24 2.79
CA MET A 39 -4.96 4.55 2.50
C MET A 39 -4.15 5.74 3.04
N ALA A 40 -3.27 5.56 4.03
CA ALA A 40 -2.60 6.67 4.69
C ALA A 40 -1.78 7.57 3.74
N PRO A 41 -0.96 7.04 2.79
CA PRO A 41 -0.22 7.88 1.85
C PRO A 41 -1.14 8.79 1.03
N LEU A 42 -2.25 8.26 0.52
CA LEU A 42 -3.21 9.02 -0.26
C LEU A 42 -3.88 10.13 0.58
N VAL A 43 -4.22 9.83 1.82
CA VAL A 43 -4.83 10.82 2.73
C VAL A 43 -3.85 11.96 3.01
N TYR A 44 -2.56 11.68 3.25
CA TYR A 44 -1.55 12.72 3.43
C TYR A 44 -1.28 13.53 2.17
N GLU A 45 -1.26 12.91 1.01
CA GLU A 45 -1.13 13.59 -0.29
C GLU A 45 -2.29 14.57 -0.49
N MET A 46 -3.52 14.12 -0.28
CA MET A 46 -4.71 14.95 -0.37
C MET A 46 -4.72 16.10 0.65
N LYS A 47 -4.31 15.86 1.89
CA LYS A 47 -4.16 16.92 2.88
C LYS A 47 -3.28 18.05 2.34
N ARG A 48 -2.15 17.69 1.75
CA ARG A 48 -1.21 18.65 1.17
C ARG A 48 -1.81 19.40 -0.03
N GLU A 49 -2.45 18.69 -0.95
CA GLU A 49 -3.08 19.26 -2.14
C GLU A 49 -4.22 20.24 -1.78
N ARG A 50 -5.02 19.91 -0.78
CA ARG A 50 -6.13 20.73 -0.29
C ARG A 50 -5.67 21.88 0.61
N GLY A 51 -4.45 21.89 1.10
CA GLY A 51 -4.00 22.81 2.14
C GLY A 51 -4.81 22.66 3.45
N SER A 52 -5.36 21.48 3.69
CA SER A 52 -6.23 21.22 4.84
C SER A 52 -5.46 21.22 6.15
N ARG A 53 -6.08 21.82 7.21
CA ARG A 53 -5.55 21.86 8.57
C ARG A 53 -6.03 20.71 9.46
N VAL A 54 -6.83 19.80 8.92
CA VAL A 54 -7.31 18.62 9.65
C VAL A 54 -6.12 17.83 10.19
N GLU A 55 -6.17 17.49 11.47
CA GLU A 55 -5.19 16.59 12.08
C GLU A 55 -5.45 15.16 11.63
N ILE A 56 -4.37 14.42 11.36
CA ILE A 56 -4.42 13.03 10.93
C ILE A 56 -3.58 12.20 11.89
N GLU A 57 -4.19 11.21 12.47
CA GLU A 57 -3.53 10.18 13.24
C GLU A 57 -3.59 8.86 12.46
N VAL A 58 -2.46 8.19 12.32
CA VAL A 58 -2.39 6.87 11.68
C VAL A 58 -2.16 5.82 12.75
N LEU A 59 -3.14 4.95 12.93
CA LEU A 59 -3.01 3.81 13.83
C LEU A 59 -2.39 2.65 13.03
N PRO A 60 -1.24 2.12 13.47
CA PRO A 60 -0.60 1.00 12.79
C PRO A 60 -1.42 -0.28 12.94
N GLY A 61 -1.33 -1.14 11.93
CA GLY A 61 -1.98 -2.45 11.92
C GLY A 61 -1.00 -3.56 11.56
N ILE A 62 -1.50 -4.77 11.44
CA ILE A 62 -0.70 -5.94 11.04
C ILE A 62 -0.86 -6.15 9.53
N SER A 63 0.19 -5.89 8.78
CA SER A 63 0.20 -6.10 7.34
C SER A 63 0.28 -7.59 6.98
N ALA A 64 -0.20 -7.93 5.78
CA ALA A 64 -0.24 -9.31 5.30
C ALA A 64 1.14 -10.00 5.32
N PHE A 65 2.21 -9.29 5.00
CA PHE A 65 3.56 -9.88 5.03
C PHE A 65 4.03 -10.24 6.44
N GLN A 66 3.64 -9.45 7.45
CA GLN A 66 3.95 -9.76 8.86
C GLN A 66 3.21 -11.03 9.31
N LYS A 67 1.93 -11.14 8.93
CA LYS A 67 1.16 -12.37 9.22
C LYS A 67 1.72 -13.57 8.47
N ALA A 68 2.10 -13.42 7.21
CA ALA A 68 2.75 -14.49 6.44
C ALA A 68 4.07 -14.91 7.10
N ALA A 69 4.92 -13.96 7.47
CA ALA A 69 6.18 -14.25 8.17
C ALA A 69 6.00 -15.02 9.46
N SER A 70 4.96 -14.71 10.26
CA SER A 70 4.67 -15.43 11.49
C SER A 70 4.30 -16.92 11.28
N LEU A 71 3.82 -17.27 10.08
CA LEU A 71 3.50 -18.65 9.69
C LEU A 71 4.68 -19.40 9.05
N LEU A 72 5.68 -18.65 8.56
CA LEU A 72 6.82 -19.18 7.83
C LEU A 72 8.10 -19.27 8.68
N GLY A 73 8.01 -19.19 10.00
CA GLY A 73 9.16 -19.24 10.88
C GLY A 73 9.91 -17.93 11.04
N ALA A 74 9.19 -16.82 10.92
CA ALA A 74 9.72 -15.45 11.12
C ALA A 74 10.94 -15.08 10.22
N PRO A 75 10.86 -15.27 8.88
CA PRO A 75 11.98 -15.00 7.98
C PRO A 75 12.39 -13.51 7.94
N ILE A 76 11.53 -12.59 8.38
CA ILE A 76 11.80 -11.15 8.46
C ILE A 76 12.53 -10.73 9.75
N GLY A 77 13.12 -11.68 10.46
CA GLY A 77 14.00 -11.43 11.61
C GLY A 77 15.35 -10.82 11.25
N HIS A 78 15.71 -10.84 9.97
CA HIS A 78 16.86 -10.16 9.36
C HIS A 78 16.38 -9.03 8.44
N ASP A 79 17.30 -8.46 7.68
CA ASP A 79 17.01 -7.39 6.74
C ASP A 79 16.01 -7.86 5.67
N PHE A 80 14.99 -7.07 5.45
CA PHE A 80 13.94 -7.41 4.50
C PHE A 80 13.47 -6.18 3.72
N CYS A 81 12.81 -6.42 2.62
CA CYS A 81 12.15 -5.38 1.86
C CYS A 81 10.74 -5.82 1.42
N VAL A 82 9.91 -4.82 1.11
CA VAL A 82 8.54 -5.02 0.63
C VAL A 82 8.41 -4.34 -0.73
N ILE A 83 8.05 -5.09 -1.76
CA ILE A 83 7.96 -4.60 -3.14
C ILE A 83 6.56 -4.86 -3.69
N SER A 84 5.92 -3.82 -4.21
CA SER A 84 4.68 -3.96 -4.97
C SER A 84 4.98 -4.11 -6.46
N LEU A 85 4.37 -5.11 -7.09
CA LEU A 85 4.41 -5.30 -8.54
C LEU A 85 3.32 -4.51 -9.28
N SER A 86 2.61 -3.61 -8.60
CA SER A 86 1.63 -2.73 -9.23
C SER A 86 2.32 -1.68 -10.09
N ASP A 87 2.05 -1.72 -11.38
CA ASP A 87 2.56 -0.80 -12.40
C ASP A 87 1.62 0.36 -12.71
N LEU A 88 0.55 0.52 -11.91
CA LEU A 88 -0.43 1.59 -12.09
C LEU A 88 0.16 2.99 -11.87
N MET A 89 1.05 3.14 -10.90
CA MET A 89 1.68 4.41 -10.53
C MET A 89 3.21 4.37 -10.57
N THR A 90 3.79 3.20 -10.81
CA THR A 90 5.24 3.01 -10.84
C THR A 90 5.63 2.31 -12.14
N PRO A 91 6.48 2.92 -12.98
CA PRO A 91 6.95 2.28 -14.21
C PRO A 91 7.63 0.95 -13.93
N TRP A 92 7.42 -0.02 -14.83
CA TRP A 92 7.91 -1.39 -14.64
C TRP A 92 9.43 -1.49 -14.50
N ASP A 93 10.17 -0.72 -15.29
CA ASP A 93 11.64 -0.65 -15.21
C ASP A 93 12.14 -0.29 -13.81
N ARG A 94 11.40 0.54 -13.09
CA ARG A 94 11.69 0.89 -11.69
C ARG A 94 11.39 -0.27 -10.74
N ILE A 95 10.31 -1.01 -10.99
CA ILE A 95 9.96 -2.21 -10.20
C ILE A 95 11.04 -3.27 -10.39
N GLU A 96 11.45 -3.53 -11.63
CA GLU A 96 12.48 -4.48 -11.99
C GLU A 96 13.83 -4.13 -11.33
N LYS A 97 14.25 -2.87 -11.37
CA LYS A 97 15.45 -2.41 -10.64
C LYS A 97 15.39 -2.68 -9.13
N ARG A 98 14.22 -2.52 -8.52
CA ARG A 98 14.04 -2.82 -7.09
C ARG A 98 14.17 -4.31 -6.80
N ILE A 99 13.61 -5.16 -7.66
CA ILE A 99 13.72 -6.62 -7.55
C ILE A 99 15.18 -7.04 -7.66
N HIS A 100 15.90 -6.55 -8.68
CA HIS A 100 17.31 -6.85 -8.84
C HIS A 100 18.17 -6.37 -7.66
N ALA A 101 17.90 -5.18 -7.15
CA ALA A 101 18.63 -4.66 -5.99
C ALA A 101 18.38 -5.51 -4.74
N ALA A 102 17.14 -5.93 -4.51
CA ALA A 102 16.77 -6.80 -3.39
C ALA A 102 17.45 -8.18 -3.49
N ALA A 103 17.47 -8.77 -4.69
CA ALA A 103 18.11 -10.04 -4.94
C ALA A 103 19.64 -9.95 -4.81
N THR A 104 20.26 -8.89 -5.31
CA THR A 104 21.71 -8.68 -5.22
C THR A 104 22.17 -8.45 -3.78
N ALA A 105 21.34 -7.79 -2.96
CA ALA A 105 21.62 -7.53 -1.56
C ALA A 105 21.14 -8.65 -0.61
N ASP A 106 20.63 -9.74 -1.15
CA ASP A 106 20.13 -10.91 -0.40
C ASP A 106 19.03 -10.57 0.64
N PHE A 107 18.17 -9.59 0.34
CA PHE A 107 17.06 -9.27 1.21
C PHE A 107 15.95 -10.32 1.16
N VAL A 108 15.41 -10.65 2.32
CA VAL A 108 14.11 -11.34 2.39
C VAL A 108 13.05 -10.41 1.80
N THR A 109 12.38 -10.85 0.73
CA THR A 109 11.50 -9.98 -0.04
C THR A 109 10.04 -10.41 0.05
N ALA A 110 9.18 -9.51 0.53
CA ALA A 110 7.74 -9.68 0.48
C ALA A 110 7.18 -8.99 -0.79
N VAL A 111 6.53 -9.76 -1.64
CA VAL A 111 5.98 -9.28 -2.91
C VAL A 111 4.47 -9.07 -2.80
N TYR A 112 4.02 -7.85 -3.09
CA TYR A 112 2.62 -7.46 -3.14
C TYR A 112 2.13 -7.32 -4.58
N ASN A 113 0.82 -7.50 -4.78
CA ASN A 113 0.16 -7.38 -6.08
C ASN A 113 0.80 -8.25 -7.19
N PRO A 114 1.06 -9.54 -6.94
CA PRO A 114 1.74 -10.41 -7.91
C PRO A 114 0.90 -10.67 -9.16
N LYS A 115 -0.43 -10.45 -9.07
CA LYS A 115 -1.38 -10.64 -10.17
C LYS A 115 -2.29 -9.43 -10.30
N SER A 116 -2.50 -8.96 -11.55
CA SER A 116 -3.46 -7.91 -11.89
C SER A 116 -4.19 -8.29 -13.17
N GLU A 117 -5.52 -8.15 -13.18
CA GLU A 117 -6.35 -8.44 -14.36
C GLU A 117 -6.14 -7.45 -15.51
N GLY A 118 -5.64 -6.25 -15.23
CA GLY A 118 -5.39 -5.19 -16.22
C GLY A 118 -3.98 -5.14 -16.78
N ARG A 119 -3.11 -6.08 -16.42
CA ARG A 119 -1.70 -6.06 -16.82
C ARG A 119 -1.53 -6.71 -18.17
N HIS A 120 -1.61 -5.91 -19.25
CA HIS A 120 -1.63 -6.40 -20.63
C HIS A 120 -0.28 -6.76 -21.23
N CYS A 121 0.86 -6.43 -20.63
CA CYS A 121 2.11 -6.49 -21.37
C CYS A 121 3.25 -7.27 -20.69
N HIS A 122 3.03 -7.97 -19.60
CA HIS A 122 4.19 -8.56 -18.95
C HIS A 122 4.18 -10.09 -18.95
N ARG A 123 5.08 -10.64 -19.75
CA ARG A 123 5.46 -12.05 -19.83
C ARG A 123 6.01 -12.63 -18.53
N TYR A 124 6.16 -11.79 -17.51
CA TYR A 124 6.66 -12.21 -16.19
C TYR A 124 5.50 -12.62 -15.32
N SER A 125 5.12 -13.88 -15.43
CA SER A 125 4.32 -14.51 -14.40
C SER A 125 5.23 -14.83 -13.21
N TYR A 126 4.67 -14.90 -12.01
CA TYR A 126 5.35 -15.36 -10.78
C TYR A 126 6.07 -16.73 -10.93
N LYS A 127 6.02 -17.36 -12.11
CA LYS A 127 6.75 -18.57 -12.46
C LYS A 127 8.18 -18.32 -12.95
N GLN A 128 8.60 -17.05 -13.06
CA GLN A 128 9.91 -16.65 -13.59
C GLN A 128 10.73 -15.80 -12.60
N ILE A 129 10.24 -15.65 -11.35
CA ILE A 129 10.99 -14.99 -10.28
C ILE A 129 11.58 -16.09 -9.36
#